data_d83d28be37019e7ae2114aa86e9663e5
#
_entry.id   d83d28be37019e7ae2114aa86e9663e5
#
_cell.length_a   1.000
_cell.length_b   1.000
_cell.length_c   1.000
_cell.angle_alpha   90.00
_cell.angle_beta   90.00
_cell.angle_gamma   90.00
#
_symmetry.space_group_name_H-M   'P 1'
#
loop_
_entity.id
_entity.type
_entity.pdbx_description
1 polymer ?
#
loop_
_entity_poly.entity_id
_entity_poly.type
_entity_poly.pdbx_seq_one_letter_code
_entity_poly.pdbx_strand_id
1 'polypeptide(L)'
;MSENILRALMQLFAIIAKVDGVNVIGRNIVQSFLKQQLNQELVEQYLKLFDDHIESIHKLSKGSDATKKLSLNSVKVLRICSEINKELAQGQKVVVLIRLIEFINSNETVSAQELEFVDTVASTFNIDEAEYRRCLQFINSKTAFEFSSPSILVIDSKKPAQTSESKFHLSETLSGQIEVLYIQSVAMYVFRYFGHSEIYLNGQEVKENRVYIFTQGSSIRSTKLQPIFYSDVIGSYMASSEKAKLQFQVKGLEYRFRSGKTGLHPLNINEDSGTLIGIMGGSGAGKSTVLNVLNGMEMPYKGEVLINGINIHTEKRKIEGVIGHISQDDLLIEELTVFQNLFYNAKLCFAQYDEARIKQMVLNLLSDLGLSETANLKVGSPLEKTISGGQRKRLNIGLELIREPSVLYVDEPTSGLSSRDSENIMDLLKELALKGKLV
;
A
#
# COMPACT_ATOMS: atom_id res chain seq x y z
N MET A 1 -3.27 -10.19 15.42
CA MET A 1 -4.18 -11.38 15.33
C MET A 1 -4.41 -11.92 16.73
N SER A 2 -5.64 -12.42 17.03
CA SER A 2 -5.89 -13.07 18.31
C SER A 2 -5.17 -14.43 18.38
N GLU A 3 -4.93 -14.92 19.61
CA GLU A 3 -4.30 -16.24 19.84
C GLU A 3 -5.11 -17.37 19.22
N ASN A 4 -6.44 -17.28 19.27
CA ASN A 4 -7.35 -18.27 18.70
C ASN A 4 -7.20 -18.37 17.18
N ILE A 5 -7.06 -17.24 16.49
CA ILE A 5 -6.85 -17.21 15.04
C ILE A 5 -5.49 -17.80 14.64
N LEU A 6 -4.44 -17.50 15.38
CA LEU A 6 -3.13 -18.08 15.10
C LEU A 6 -3.14 -19.61 15.26
N ARG A 7 -3.82 -20.11 16.30
CA ARG A 7 -4.05 -21.56 16.48
C ARG A 7 -4.84 -22.15 15.34
N ALA A 8 -5.93 -21.50 14.92
CA ALA A 8 -6.77 -21.93 13.80
C ALA A 8 -5.96 -21.98 12.48
N LEU A 9 -5.11 -21.01 12.23
CA LEU A 9 -4.22 -20.98 11.06
C LEU A 9 -3.20 -22.12 11.08
N MET A 10 -2.58 -22.39 12.23
CA MET A 10 -1.64 -23.54 12.36
C MET A 10 -2.34 -24.87 12.09
N GLN A 11 -3.58 -25.04 12.56
CA GLN A 11 -4.40 -26.20 12.25
C GLN A 11 -4.73 -26.30 10.76
N LEU A 12 -5.07 -25.16 10.12
CA LEU A 12 -5.40 -25.12 8.70
C LEU A 12 -4.20 -25.54 7.84
N PHE A 13 -3.02 -24.97 8.10
CA PHE A 13 -1.78 -25.34 7.43
C PHE A 13 -1.45 -26.84 7.63
N ALA A 14 -1.63 -27.35 8.85
CA ALA A 14 -1.36 -28.75 9.17
C ALA A 14 -2.31 -29.73 8.47
N ILE A 15 -3.60 -29.36 8.28
CA ILE A 15 -4.58 -30.20 7.55
C ILE A 15 -4.23 -30.26 6.05
N ILE A 16 -3.77 -29.14 5.47
CA ILE A 16 -3.43 -29.04 4.05
C ILE A 16 -2.06 -29.68 3.76
N ALA A 17 -1.20 -29.83 4.77
CA ALA A 17 0.08 -30.51 4.64
C ALA A 17 -0.09 -31.97 4.18
N LYS A 18 0.81 -32.44 3.30
CA LYS A 18 0.81 -33.83 2.85
C LYS A 18 0.96 -34.81 4.02
N VAL A 19 0.33 -35.97 3.86
CA VAL A 19 0.42 -37.08 4.82
C VAL A 19 1.87 -37.59 5.02
N ASP A 20 2.74 -37.40 4.02
CA ASP A 20 4.16 -37.80 4.05
C ASP A 20 5.09 -36.79 4.75
N GLY A 21 4.52 -35.72 5.33
CA GLY A 21 5.27 -34.69 6.05
C GLY A 21 5.43 -33.39 5.25
N VAL A 22 5.88 -32.36 5.96
CA VAL A 22 6.16 -31.03 5.39
C VAL A 22 7.64 -30.96 5.06
N ASN A 23 7.97 -30.54 3.84
CA ASN A 23 9.35 -30.28 3.50
C ASN A 23 9.89 -29.00 4.19
N VAL A 24 11.21 -28.80 4.19
CA VAL A 24 11.86 -27.64 4.82
C VAL A 24 11.34 -26.31 4.24
N ILE A 25 11.01 -26.28 2.94
CA ILE A 25 10.49 -25.08 2.26
C ILE A 25 9.11 -24.74 2.79
N GLY A 26 8.19 -25.70 2.88
CA GLY A 26 6.84 -25.49 3.42
C GLY A 26 6.86 -24.97 4.86
N ARG A 27 7.72 -25.57 5.71
CA ARG A 27 7.90 -25.10 7.09
C ARG A 27 8.45 -23.66 7.15
N ASN A 28 9.37 -23.30 6.26
CA ASN A 28 9.90 -21.94 6.15
C ASN A 28 8.83 -20.92 5.68
N ILE A 29 7.84 -21.35 4.89
CA ILE A 29 6.71 -20.48 4.51
C ILE A 29 5.86 -20.14 5.73
N VAL A 30 5.49 -21.14 6.54
CA VAL A 30 4.77 -20.93 7.79
C VAL A 30 5.56 -20.06 8.76
N GLN A 31 6.86 -20.30 8.90
CA GLN A 31 7.74 -19.48 9.73
C GLN A 31 7.80 -18.03 9.25
N SER A 32 7.93 -17.81 7.94
CA SER A 32 7.98 -16.46 7.36
C SER A 32 6.64 -15.70 7.56
N PHE A 33 5.51 -16.40 7.45
CA PHE A 33 4.20 -15.85 7.76
C PHE A 33 4.10 -15.42 9.23
N LEU A 34 4.55 -16.26 10.16
CA LEU A 34 4.53 -15.95 11.60
C LEU A 34 5.46 -14.78 11.94
N LYS A 35 6.66 -14.71 11.36
CA LYS A 35 7.62 -13.62 11.58
C LYS A 35 7.12 -12.24 11.16
N GLN A 36 6.19 -12.17 10.22
CA GLN A 36 5.56 -10.90 9.81
C GLN A 36 4.57 -10.37 10.86
N GLN A 37 4.11 -11.21 11.79
CA GLN A 37 3.03 -10.92 12.72
C GLN A 37 3.44 -10.96 14.20
N LEU A 38 4.53 -11.65 14.51
CA LEU A 38 4.91 -12.03 15.87
C LEU A 38 6.40 -11.80 16.15
N ASN A 39 6.73 -11.66 17.43
CA ASN A 39 8.12 -11.68 17.90
C ASN A 39 8.71 -13.11 17.83
N GLN A 40 10.02 -13.22 17.98
CA GLN A 40 10.74 -14.48 17.79
C GLN A 40 10.27 -15.60 18.74
N GLU A 41 9.98 -15.29 19.98
CA GLU A 41 9.54 -16.27 20.99
C GLU A 41 8.18 -16.90 20.63
N LEU A 42 7.22 -16.08 20.23
CA LEU A 42 5.91 -16.54 19.78
C LEU A 42 5.99 -17.32 18.46
N VAL A 43 6.89 -16.93 17.55
CA VAL A 43 7.13 -17.70 16.30
C VAL A 43 7.53 -19.14 16.63
N GLU A 44 8.44 -19.35 17.56
CA GLU A 44 8.88 -20.71 17.95
C GLU A 44 7.74 -21.51 18.59
N GLN A 45 6.91 -20.90 19.44
CA GLN A 45 5.75 -21.53 20.05
C GLN A 45 4.71 -21.99 19.01
N TYR A 46 4.38 -21.13 18.04
CA TYR A 46 3.38 -21.47 17.03
C TYR A 46 3.92 -22.45 15.98
N LEU A 47 5.22 -22.41 15.67
CA LEU A 47 5.84 -23.46 14.84
C LEU A 47 5.78 -24.82 15.52
N LYS A 48 6.06 -24.88 16.81
CA LYS A 48 5.91 -26.14 17.57
C LYS A 48 4.46 -26.62 17.55
N LEU A 49 3.50 -25.71 17.73
CA LEU A 49 2.06 -26.07 17.64
C LEU A 49 1.69 -26.62 16.25
N PHE A 50 2.26 -26.04 15.18
CA PHE A 50 2.09 -26.55 13.81
C PHE A 50 2.67 -27.96 13.66
N ASP A 51 3.90 -28.19 14.14
CA ASP A 51 4.54 -29.50 14.12
C ASP A 51 3.73 -30.55 14.92
N ASP A 52 3.23 -30.18 16.11
CA ASP A 52 2.37 -31.06 16.95
C ASP A 52 1.05 -31.42 16.25
N HIS A 53 0.45 -30.49 15.51
CA HIS A 53 -0.76 -30.77 14.72
C HIS A 53 -0.48 -31.74 13.56
N ILE A 54 0.65 -31.60 12.88
CA ILE A 54 1.07 -32.54 11.83
C ILE A 54 1.23 -33.93 12.41
N GLU A 55 1.98 -34.09 13.52
CA GLU A 55 2.14 -35.39 14.17
C GLU A 55 0.81 -36.04 14.59
N SER A 56 -0.13 -35.23 15.11
CA SER A 56 -1.46 -35.74 15.53
C SER A 56 -2.27 -36.22 14.32
N ILE A 57 -2.20 -35.54 13.18
CA ILE A 57 -2.86 -35.95 11.94
C ILE A 57 -2.22 -37.23 11.40
N HIS A 58 -0.91 -37.38 11.45
CA HIS A 58 -0.19 -38.59 11.03
C HIS A 58 -0.56 -39.80 11.89
N LYS A 59 -0.67 -39.67 13.22
CA LYS A 59 -1.04 -40.75 14.11
C LYS A 59 -2.47 -41.27 13.83
N LEU A 60 -3.40 -40.36 13.52
CA LEU A 60 -4.79 -40.70 13.13
C LEU A 60 -4.85 -41.31 11.72
N SER A 61 -3.81 -41.14 10.90
CA SER A 61 -3.80 -41.60 9.50
C SER A 61 -3.53 -43.11 9.33
N LYS A 62 -2.93 -43.75 10.30
CA LYS A 62 -2.55 -45.16 10.21
C LYS A 62 -3.70 -46.20 10.44
N GLY A 63 -4.95 -45.73 10.68
CA GLY A 63 -6.01 -46.64 11.11
C GLY A 63 -7.40 -46.52 10.46
N SER A 64 -7.63 -45.74 9.38
CA SER A 64 -8.99 -45.56 8.86
C SER A 64 -9.07 -45.43 7.32
N ASP A 65 -10.25 -45.81 6.73
CA ASP A 65 -10.59 -45.75 5.30
C ASP A 65 -10.37 -44.34 4.68
N ALA A 66 -9.78 -44.31 3.51
CA ALA A 66 -9.39 -43.05 2.80
C ALA A 66 -10.59 -42.13 2.51
N THR A 67 -11.75 -42.66 2.15
CA THR A 67 -12.98 -41.92 1.83
C THR A 67 -13.64 -41.25 3.04
N LYS A 68 -13.65 -41.90 4.21
CA LYS A 68 -14.12 -41.28 5.46
C LYS A 68 -13.22 -40.18 5.97
N LYS A 69 -11.92 -40.21 5.65
CA LYS A 69 -10.94 -39.21 5.99
C LYS A 69 -11.16 -37.92 5.22
N LEU A 70 -11.41 -37.99 3.90
CA LEU A 70 -11.63 -36.82 3.04
C LEU A 70 -12.79 -35.96 3.59
N SER A 71 -13.94 -36.58 3.86
CA SER A 71 -15.12 -35.87 4.36
C SER A 71 -14.89 -35.21 5.75
N LEU A 72 -14.15 -35.86 6.62
CA LEU A 72 -13.83 -35.34 7.96
C LEU A 72 -12.87 -34.12 7.91
N ASN A 73 -11.90 -34.16 7.01
CA ASN A 73 -10.95 -33.05 6.86
C ASN A 73 -11.62 -31.84 6.18
N SER A 74 -12.47 -32.03 5.18
CA SER A 74 -13.22 -30.95 4.54
C SER A 74 -14.15 -30.24 5.54
N VAL A 75 -14.84 -30.98 6.40
CA VAL A 75 -15.68 -30.41 7.48
C VAL A 75 -14.85 -29.64 8.50
N LYS A 76 -13.65 -30.12 8.85
CA LYS A 76 -12.72 -29.38 9.74
C LYS A 76 -12.25 -28.12 9.12
N VAL A 77 -11.85 -28.13 7.83
CA VAL A 77 -11.44 -26.93 7.08
C VAL A 77 -12.56 -25.89 7.09
N LEU A 78 -13.79 -26.27 6.75
CA LEU A 78 -14.95 -25.37 6.77
C LEU A 78 -15.17 -24.72 8.15
N ARG A 79 -15.07 -25.52 9.22
CA ARG A 79 -15.22 -25.00 10.59
C ARG A 79 -14.13 -23.98 10.94
N ILE A 80 -12.87 -24.30 10.66
CA ILE A 80 -11.72 -23.40 10.91
C ILE A 80 -11.88 -22.12 10.10
N CYS A 81 -12.20 -22.23 8.82
CA CYS A 81 -12.42 -21.05 7.96
C CYS A 81 -13.58 -20.18 8.46
N SER A 82 -14.65 -20.79 9.00
CA SER A 82 -15.77 -20.05 9.59
C SER A 82 -15.38 -19.29 10.85
N GLU A 83 -14.46 -19.82 11.66
CA GLU A 83 -13.89 -19.11 12.81
C GLU A 83 -13.00 -17.95 12.36
N ILE A 84 -12.13 -18.17 11.39
CA ILE A 84 -11.25 -17.14 10.79
C ILE A 84 -12.08 -15.99 10.18
N ASN A 85 -13.19 -16.31 9.50
CA ASN A 85 -14.07 -15.33 8.87
C ASN A 85 -14.65 -14.29 9.83
N LYS A 86 -14.82 -14.64 11.10
CA LYS A 86 -15.39 -13.76 12.12
C LYS A 86 -14.44 -12.65 12.57
N GLU A 87 -13.13 -12.89 12.45
CA GLU A 87 -12.12 -12.01 13.02
C GLU A 87 -11.23 -11.33 11.97
N LEU A 88 -10.95 -11.99 10.83
CA LEU A 88 -10.04 -11.43 9.82
C LEU A 88 -10.76 -10.53 8.81
N ALA A 89 -10.14 -9.38 8.53
CA ALA A 89 -10.51 -8.53 7.40
C ALA A 89 -10.22 -9.22 6.05
N GLN A 90 -10.91 -8.81 4.97
CA GLN A 90 -10.80 -9.47 3.67
C GLN A 90 -9.36 -9.52 3.15
N GLY A 91 -8.58 -8.43 3.29
CA GLY A 91 -7.17 -8.40 2.90
C GLY A 91 -6.32 -9.44 3.63
N GLN A 92 -6.57 -9.64 4.93
CA GLN A 92 -5.86 -10.66 5.72
C GLN A 92 -6.19 -12.09 5.28
N LYS A 93 -7.44 -12.35 4.87
CA LYS A 93 -7.88 -13.64 4.31
C LYS A 93 -7.19 -13.93 2.97
N VAL A 94 -7.04 -12.92 2.11
CA VAL A 94 -6.30 -13.02 0.85
C VAL A 94 -4.83 -13.37 1.13
N VAL A 95 -4.20 -12.74 2.13
CA VAL A 95 -2.83 -13.09 2.54
C VAL A 95 -2.72 -14.54 2.98
N VAL A 96 -3.66 -15.00 3.80
CA VAL A 96 -3.71 -16.42 4.23
C VAL A 96 -3.83 -17.35 3.03
N LEU A 97 -4.72 -17.04 2.07
CA LEU A 97 -4.89 -17.83 0.85
C LEU A 97 -3.60 -17.91 0.04
N ILE A 98 -2.92 -16.77 -0.18
CA ILE A 98 -1.63 -16.72 -0.90
C ILE A 98 -0.61 -17.62 -0.22
N ARG A 99 -0.50 -17.57 1.11
CA ARG A 99 0.44 -18.42 1.86
C ARG A 99 0.09 -19.90 1.78
N LEU A 100 -1.19 -20.26 1.75
CA LEU A 100 -1.63 -21.64 1.52
C LEU A 100 -1.27 -22.13 0.12
N ILE A 101 -1.48 -21.32 -0.91
CA ILE A 101 -1.07 -21.65 -2.28
C ILE A 101 0.45 -21.85 -2.37
N GLU A 102 1.26 -20.93 -1.80
CA GLU A 102 2.71 -21.09 -1.73
C GLU A 102 3.11 -22.38 -1.00
N PHE A 103 2.40 -22.69 0.08
CA PHE A 103 2.69 -23.86 0.90
C PHE A 103 2.49 -25.16 0.12
N ILE A 104 1.36 -25.33 -0.58
CA ILE A 104 1.12 -26.54 -1.39
C ILE A 104 2.10 -26.63 -2.56
N ASN A 105 2.50 -25.49 -3.15
CA ASN A 105 3.48 -25.43 -4.24
C ASN A 105 4.93 -25.66 -3.79
N SER A 106 5.21 -25.68 -2.50
CA SER A 106 6.52 -26.04 -1.98
C SER A 106 6.86 -27.52 -2.17
N ASN A 107 5.86 -28.32 -2.48
CA ASN A 107 6.00 -29.75 -2.79
C ASN A 107 6.30 -29.94 -4.30
N GLU A 108 7.01 -31.00 -4.65
CA GLU A 108 7.35 -31.30 -6.07
C GLU A 108 6.09 -31.52 -6.93
N THR A 109 5.04 -32.09 -6.33
CA THR A 109 3.75 -32.32 -6.99
C THR A 109 2.61 -31.87 -6.06
N VAL A 110 1.69 -31.05 -6.58
CA VAL A 110 0.45 -30.69 -5.87
C VAL A 110 -0.60 -31.75 -6.11
N SER A 111 -1.19 -32.28 -5.06
CA SER A 111 -2.26 -33.29 -5.18
C SER A 111 -3.62 -32.63 -5.46
N ALA A 112 -4.53 -33.37 -6.12
CA ALA A 112 -5.91 -32.90 -6.32
C ALA A 112 -6.62 -32.56 -5.00
N GLN A 113 -6.30 -33.28 -3.92
CA GLN A 113 -6.86 -33.06 -2.60
C GLN A 113 -6.38 -31.74 -1.97
N GLU A 114 -5.10 -31.37 -2.13
CA GLU A 114 -4.56 -30.08 -1.67
C GLU A 114 -5.25 -28.92 -2.40
N LEU A 115 -5.46 -29.05 -3.71
CA LEU A 115 -6.21 -28.06 -4.48
C LEU A 115 -7.66 -27.93 -4.02
N GLU A 116 -8.37 -29.02 -3.81
CA GLU A 116 -9.76 -29.02 -3.31
C GLU A 116 -9.87 -28.33 -1.94
N PHE A 117 -8.89 -28.52 -1.05
CA PHE A 117 -8.87 -27.81 0.22
C PHE A 117 -8.65 -26.31 0.06
N VAL A 118 -7.75 -25.89 -0.82
CA VAL A 118 -7.50 -24.47 -1.09
C VAL A 118 -8.71 -23.84 -1.78
N ASP A 119 -9.39 -24.53 -2.70
CA ASP A 119 -10.65 -24.10 -3.31
C ASP A 119 -11.74 -23.90 -2.25
N THR A 120 -11.84 -24.83 -1.29
CA THR A 120 -12.77 -24.71 -0.17
C THR A 120 -12.47 -23.50 0.72
N VAL A 121 -11.19 -23.21 0.97
CA VAL A 121 -10.77 -22.02 1.71
C VAL A 121 -11.12 -20.74 0.94
N ALA A 122 -10.79 -20.67 -0.36
CA ALA A 122 -11.07 -19.51 -1.19
C ALA A 122 -12.57 -19.17 -1.23
N SER A 123 -13.42 -20.18 -1.44
CA SER A 123 -14.89 -20.00 -1.45
C SER A 123 -15.42 -19.62 -0.08
N THR A 124 -14.93 -20.20 1.02
CA THR A 124 -15.37 -19.87 2.37
C THR A 124 -14.94 -18.45 2.77
N PHE A 125 -13.81 -17.97 2.28
CA PHE A 125 -13.34 -16.60 2.49
C PHE A 125 -14.02 -15.56 1.59
N ASN A 126 -14.99 -15.98 0.76
CA ASN A 126 -15.67 -15.13 -0.22
C ASN A 126 -14.68 -14.41 -1.16
N ILE A 127 -13.66 -15.13 -1.63
CA ILE A 127 -12.72 -14.61 -2.63
C ILE A 127 -13.32 -14.94 -4.00
N ASP A 128 -13.37 -13.94 -4.88
CA ASP A 128 -13.88 -14.10 -6.25
C ASP A 128 -13.10 -15.19 -7.00
N GLU A 129 -13.82 -16.09 -7.69
CA GLU A 129 -13.22 -17.25 -8.35
C GLU A 129 -12.19 -16.84 -9.42
N ALA A 130 -12.45 -15.79 -10.18
CA ALA A 130 -11.51 -15.32 -11.21
C ALA A 130 -10.25 -14.71 -10.56
N GLU A 131 -10.41 -14.02 -9.42
CA GLU A 131 -9.28 -13.49 -8.65
C GLU A 131 -8.47 -14.61 -8.01
N TYR A 132 -9.13 -15.61 -7.42
CA TYR A 132 -8.46 -16.81 -6.90
C TYR A 132 -7.65 -17.52 -7.97
N ARG A 133 -8.24 -17.76 -9.15
CA ARG A 133 -7.53 -18.41 -10.27
C ARG A 133 -6.32 -17.61 -10.74
N ARG A 134 -6.41 -16.27 -10.76
CA ARG A 134 -5.25 -15.40 -11.07
C ARG A 134 -4.14 -15.55 -10.03
N CYS A 135 -4.48 -15.58 -8.74
CA CYS A 135 -3.50 -15.83 -7.67
C CYS A 135 -2.83 -17.20 -7.84
N LEU A 136 -3.61 -18.23 -8.16
CA LEU A 136 -3.12 -19.58 -8.37
C LEU A 136 -2.17 -19.66 -9.57
N GLN A 137 -2.53 -19.08 -10.69
CA GLN A 137 -1.69 -19.02 -11.90
C GLN A 137 -0.41 -18.23 -11.63
N PHE A 138 -0.53 -17.06 -10.99
CA PHE A 138 0.62 -16.22 -10.64
C PHE A 138 1.63 -16.94 -9.74
N ILE A 139 1.16 -17.69 -8.73
CA ILE A 139 2.04 -18.39 -7.78
C ILE A 139 2.61 -19.67 -8.39
N ASN A 140 1.86 -20.35 -9.28
CA ASN A 140 2.26 -21.62 -9.90
C ASN A 140 3.23 -21.42 -11.07
N SER A 141 3.30 -20.22 -11.69
CA SER A 141 4.22 -19.99 -12.79
C SER A 141 5.66 -20.19 -12.32
N LYS A 142 6.44 -20.99 -13.09
CA LYS A 142 7.83 -21.34 -12.76
C LYS A 142 8.83 -20.39 -13.37
N THR A 143 8.44 -19.75 -14.45
CA THR A 143 9.28 -18.81 -15.20
C THR A 143 8.54 -17.50 -15.41
N ALA A 144 9.32 -16.44 -15.62
CA ALA A 144 8.82 -15.14 -15.99
C ALA A 144 8.05 -15.21 -17.32
N PHE A 145 6.98 -14.39 -17.46
CA PHE A 145 6.08 -14.31 -18.62
C PHE A 145 5.20 -15.55 -18.89
N GLU A 146 5.20 -16.54 -18.03
CA GLU A 146 4.34 -17.71 -18.19
C GLU A 146 2.85 -17.36 -18.05
N PHE A 147 2.54 -16.32 -17.29
CA PHE A 147 1.19 -15.81 -17.09
C PHE A 147 1.08 -14.34 -17.48
N SER A 148 0.24 -14.02 -18.47
CA SER A 148 -0.03 -12.66 -18.93
C SER A 148 -1.46 -12.23 -18.61
N SER A 149 -1.62 -11.04 -18.03
CA SER A 149 -2.91 -10.48 -17.66
C SER A 149 -2.80 -8.96 -17.47
N PRO A 150 -3.86 -8.17 -17.71
CA PRO A 150 -3.90 -6.75 -17.35
C PRO A 150 -3.66 -6.45 -15.85
N SER A 151 -3.87 -7.47 -15.00
CA SER A 151 -3.58 -7.39 -13.55
C SER A 151 -2.12 -7.67 -13.21
N ILE A 152 -1.26 -7.97 -14.19
CA ILE A 152 0.18 -8.19 -14.01
C ILE A 152 0.95 -6.97 -14.50
N LEU A 153 1.91 -6.53 -13.69
CA LEU A 153 2.94 -5.57 -14.07
C LEU A 153 4.28 -6.30 -14.08
N VAL A 154 4.98 -6.19 -15.20
CA VAL A 154 6.33 -6.70 -15.35
C VAL A 154 7.32 -5.54 -15.21
N ILE A 155 8.30 -5.68 -14.34
CA ILE A 155 9.41 -4.74 -14.16
C ILE A 155 10.68 -5.44 -14.63
N ASP A 156 11.32 -4.90 -15.65
CA ASP A 156 12.51 -5.48 -16.27
C ASP A 156 13.41 -4.37 -16.83
N SER A 157 14.67 -4.69 -17.06
CA SER A 157 15.64 -3.79 -17.72
C SER A 157 15.45 -3.73 -19.25
N LYS A 158 14.70 -4.66 -19.83
CA LYS A 158 14.44 -4.73 -21.28
C LYS A 158 12.96 -4.92 -21.55
N LYS A 159 12.44 -4.09 -22.45
CA LYS A 159 11.06 -4.24 -22.90
C LYS A 159 10.87 -5.59 -23.60
N PRO A 160 9.82 -6.37 -23.27
CA PRO A 160 9.56 -7.64 -23.92
C PRO A 160 9.32 -7.46 -25.43
N ALA A 161 9.86 -8.38 -26.23
CA ALA A 161 9.73 -8.35 -27.69
C ALA A 161 8.32 -8.71 -28.19
N GLN A 162 7.49 -9.36 -27.35
CA GLN A 162 6.12 -9.76 -27.69
C GLN A 162 5.11 -8.81 -27.06
N THR A 163 3.99 -8.58 -27.76
CA THR A 163 2.82 -7.88 -27.22
C THR A 163 2.18 -8.74 -26.13
N SER A 164 2.43 -8.36 -24.89
CA SER A 164 1.82 -8.96 -23.70
C SER A 164 0.64 -8.10 -23.26
N GLU A 165 -0.43 -8.71 -22.74
CA GLU A 165 -1.51 -7.99 -22.07
C GLU A 165 -1.06 -7.38 -20.74
N SER A 166 0.07 -7.84 -20.21
CA SER A 166 0.65 -7.34 -18.96
C SER A 166 1.19 -5.93 -19.15
N LYS A 167 1.08 -5.14 -18.09
CA LYS A 167 1.70 -3.81 -18.02
C LYS A 167 3.22 -3.94 -17.91
N PHE A 168 3.93 -2.88 -18.23
CA PHE A 168 5.39 -2.88 -18.22
C PHE A 168 5.95 -1.63 -17.56
N HIS A 169 6.97 -1.81 -16.73
CA HIS A 169 7.77 -0.73 -16.13
C HIS A 169 9.26 -0.98 -16.41
N LEU A 170 9.92 0.00 -17.03
CA LEU A 170 11.34 -0.10 -17.34
C LEU A 170 12.18 0.24 -16.09
N SER A 171 13.07 -0.68 -15.71
CA SER A 171 14.07 -0.46 -14.65
C SER A 171 15.45 -0.87 -15.16
N GLU A 172 16.15 0.07 -15.78
CA GLU A 172 17.41 -0.18 -16.52
C GLU A 172 18.50 -0.88 -15.70
N THR A 173 18.47 -0.70 -14.39
CA THR A 173 19.48 -1.25 -13.47
C THR A 173 19.08 -2.58 -12.83
N LEU A 174 17.86 -3.08 -13.12
CA LEU A 174 17.39 -4.36 -12.58
C LEU A 174 18.07 -5.54 -13.28
N SER A 175 18.70 -6.40 -12.50
CA SER A 175 19.23 -7.69 -12.98
C SER A 175 18.23 -8.78 -12.62
N GLY A 176 17.54 -9.33 -13.61
CA GLY A 176 16.40 -10.23 -13.45
C GLY A 176 15.09 -9.49 -13.67
N GLN A 177 13.99 -10.07 -13.22
CA GLN A 177 12.65 -9.59 -13.48
C GLN A 177 11.80 -9.62 -12.21
N ILE A 178 10.97 -8.61 -12.03
CA ILE A 178 9.94 -8.59 -10.98
C ILE A 178 8.58 -8.62 -11.66
N GLU A 179 7.74 -9.55 -11.24
CA GLU A 179 6.32 -9.58 -11.62
C GLU A 179 5.47 -9.17 -10.43
N VAL A 180 4.56 -8.23 -10.66
CA VAL A 180 3.62 -7.75 -9.63
C VAL A 180 2.21 -8.11 -10.04
N LEU A 181 1.45 -8.76 -9.17
CA LEU A 181 0.03 -9.01 -9.33
C LEU A 181 -0.78 -8.00 -8.50
N TYR A 182 -1.72 -7.34 -9.14
CA TYR A 182 -2.71 -6.48 -8.46
C TYR A 182 -3.97 -7.28 -8.14
N ILE A 183 -4.30 -7.37 -6.85
CA ILE A 183 -5.50 -8.03 -6.31
C ILE A 183 -6.53 -6.95 -6.03
N GLN A 184 -7.47 -6.81 -6.96
CA GLN A 184 -8.37 -5.65 -7.02
C GLN A 184 -9.34 -5.57 -5.85
N SER A 185 -9.88 -6.70 -5.38
CA SER A 185 -10.91 -6.75 -4.32
C SER A 185 -10.44 -6.15 -3.00
N VAL A 186 -9.12 -6.16 -2.74
CA VAL A 186 -8.50 -5.68 -1.51
C VAL A 186 -7.43 -4.62 -1.76
N ALA A 187 -7.32 -4.12 -2.99
CA ALA A 187 -6.32 -3.14 -3.44
C ALA A 187 -4.89 -3.50 -3.00
N MET A 188 -4.53 -4.78 -3.12
CA MET A 188 -3.26 -5.32 -2.66
C MET A 188 -2.34 -5.62 -3.85
N TYR A 189 -1.05 -5.31 -3.69
CA TYR A 189 0.00 -5.69 -4.64
C TYR A 189 0.87 -6.77 -4.03
N VAL A 190 1.08 -7.84 -4.78
CA VAL A 190 2.02 -8.90 -4.40
C VAL A 190 3.02 -9.09 -5.53
N PHE A 191 4.28 -9.38 -5.21
CA PHE A 191 5.29 -9.54 -6.23
C PHE A 191 6.14 -10.79 -6.02
N ARG A 192 6.77 -11.22 -7.10
CA ARG A 192 7.79 -12.26 -7.16
C ARG A 192 9.00 -11.75 -7.93
N TYR A 193 10.16 -12.22 -7.56
CA TYR A 193 11.40 -11.91 -8.23
C TYR A 193 11.97 -13.14 -8.92
N PHE A 194 12.41 -12.98 -10.16
CA PHE A 194 13.07 -13.99 -10.97
C PHE A 194 14.46 -13.46 -11.35
N GLY A 195 15.46 -13.89 -10.62
CA GLY A 195 16.83 -13.46 -10.84
C GLY A 195 17.75 -13.86 -9.69
N HIS A 196 19.05 -13.79 -9.92
CA HIS A 196 20.07 -14.23 -8.96
C HIS A 196 20.76 -13.08 -8.22
N SER A 197 20.41 -11.83 -8.53
CA SER A 197 20.99 -10.67 -7.84
C SER A 197 20.32 -10.43 -6.51
N GLU A 198 21.09 -10.02 -5.51
CA GLU A 198 20.55 -9.66 -4.21
C GLU A 198 19.72 -8.37 -4.31
N ILE A 199 18.44 -8.48 -3.99
CA ILE A 199 17.53 -7.36 -3.82
C ILE A 199 16.86 -7.43 -2.45
N TYR A 200 16.43 -6.28 -1.94
CA TYR A 200 15.90 -6.14 -0.58
C TYR A 200 14.57 -5.40 -0.59
N LEU A 201 13.55 -5.96 0.07
CA LEU A 201 12.29 -5.30 0.37
C LEU A 201 12.38 -4.71 1.78
N ASN A 202 12.39 -3.38 1.90
CA ASN A 202 12.49 -2.69 3.20
C ASN A 202 13.66 -3.19 4.08
N GLY A 203 14.80 -3.56 3.45
CA GLY A 203 15.97 -4.08 4.14
C GLY A 203 15.96 -5.59 4.41
N GLN A 204 14.91 -6.32 4.05
CA GLN A 204 14.87 -7.78 4.09
C GLN A 204 15.18 -8.36 2.72
N GLU A 205 16.09 -9.35 2.67
CA GLU A 205 16.46 -10.03 1.43
C GLU A 205 15.25 -10.70 0.78
N VAL A 206 15.05 -10.45 -0.52
CA VAL A 206 14.02 -11.06 -1.35
C VAL A 206 14.58 -12.34 -1.96
N LYS A 207 13.98 -13.47 -1.62
CA LYS A 207 14.34 -14.78 -2.18
C LYS A 207 13.65 -14.98 -3.53
N GLU A 208 14.39 -15.60 -4.45
CA GLU A 208 13.88 -15.94 -5.78
C GLU A 208 12.57 -16.74 -5.70
N ASN A 209 11.63 -16.40 -6.56
CA ASN A 209 10.38 -17.12 -6.75
C ASN A 209 9.46 -17.22 -5.51
N ARG A 210 9.66 -16.35 -4.51
CA ARG A 210 8.80 -16.23 -3.32
C ARG A 210 7.86 -15.05 -3.48
N VAL A 211 6.66 -15.17 -2.92
CA VAL A 211 5.65 -14.10 -2.95
C VAL A 211 5.86 -13.14 -1.80
N TYR A 212 5.92 -11.86 -2.12
CA TYR A 212 6.04 -10.77 -1.15
C TYR A 212 4.86 -9.82 -1.31
N ILE A 213 4.37 -9.29 -0.19
CA ILE A 213 3.34 -8.25 -0.20
C ILE A 213 4.06 -6.92 -0.36
N PHE A 214 3.64 -6.12 -1.34
CA PHE A 214 4.18 -4.79 -1.58
C PHE A 214 3.18 -3.77 -1.06
N THR A 215 3.50 -3.17 0.08
CA THR A 215 2.63 -2.23 0.80
C THR A 215 3.07 -0.79 0.58
N GLN A 216 2.18 0.14 0.85
CA GLN A 216 2.50 1.57 0.83
C GLN A 216 3.74 1.90 1.69
N GLY A 217 4.60 2.77 1.18
CA GLY A 217 5.88 3.11 1.79
C GLY A 217 6.95 2.01 1.68
N SER A 218 6.68 0.93 0.93
CA SER A 218 7.68 -0.10 0.64
C SER A 218 8.55 0.31 -0.55
N SER A 219 9.81 -0.14 -0.53
CA SER A 219 10.73 -0.01 -1.65
C SER A 219 11.55 -1.27 -1.84
N ILE A 220 11.81 -1.60 -3.10
CA ILE A 220 12.73 -2.66 -3.50
C ILE A 220 14.05 -2.00 -3.86
N ARG A 221 15.15 -2.45 -3.24
CA ARG A 221 16.47 -1.84 -3.36
C ARG A 221 17.57 -2.86 -3.52
N SER A 222 18.69 -2.45 -4.10
CA SER A 222 19.96 -3.15 -4.07
C SER A 222 21.10 -2.14 -4.20
N THR A 223 22.34 -2.56 -4.06
CA THR A 223 23.52 -1.70 -4.24
C THR A 223 23.65 -1.14 -5.66
N LYS A 224 23.04 -1.79 -6.65
CA LYS A 224 23.12 -1.42 -8.08
C LYS A 224 21.78 -1.01 -8.66
N LEU A 225 20.66 -1.30 -7.98
CA LEU A 225 19.31 -1.05 -8.43
C LEU A 225 18.87 0.38 -8.02
N GLN A 226 18.39 1.16 -8.97
CA GLN A 226 17.59 2.34 -8.61
C GLN A 226 16.36 1.88 -7.84
N PRO A 227 16.06 2.49 -6.68
CA PRO A 227 14.94 2.07 -5.85
C PRO A 227 13.63 2.03 -6.64
N ILE A 228 12.89 0.92 -6.52
CA ILE A 228 11.53 0.80 -7.06
C ILE A 228 10.58 1.04 -5.89
N PHE A 229 9.82 2.12 -5.95
CA PHE A 229 8.88 2.51 -4.91
C PHE A 229 7.48 1.96 -5.18
N TYR A 230 6.68 1.85 -4.13
CA TYR A 230 5.26 1.48 -4.22
C TYR A 230 4.47 2.38 -5.19
N SER A 231 4.75 3.68 -5.19
CA SER A 231 4.15 4.65 -6.11
C SER A 231 4.49 4.37 -7.59
N ASP A 232 5.67 3.86 -7.91
CA ASP A 232 6.04 3.51 -9.29
C ASP A 232 5.17 2.37 -9.82
N VAL A 233 4.90 1.38 -8.96
CA VAL A 233 4.00 0.26 -9.26
C VAL A 233 2.57 0.76 -9.51
N ILE A 234 2.01 1.57 -8.57
CA ILE A 234 0.66 2.14 -8.75
C ILE A 234 0.58 2.98 -10.02
N GLY A 235 1.57 3.84 -10.28
CA GLY A 235 1.63 4.68 -11.46
C GLY A 235 1.55 3.86 -12.75
N SER A 236 2.24 2.72 -12.80
CA SER A 236 2.22 1.82 -13.95
C SER A 236 0.83 1.17 -14.18
N TYR A 237 0.04 0.96 -13.12
CA TYR A 237 -1.35 0.48 -13.26
C TYR A 237 -2.31 1.60 -13.66
N MET A 238 -2.05 2.85 -13.28
CA MET A 238 -2.93 3.99 -13.53
C MET A 238 -2.68 4.69 -14.87
N ALA A 239 -1.53 4.50 -15.51
CA ALA A 239 -1.12 5.17 -16.75
C ALA A 239 -2.09 5.02 -17.95
N SER A 240 -3.15 4.23 -17.84
CA SER A 240 -4.16 4.01 -18.88
C SER A 240 -5.52 4.68 -18.63
N SER A 241 -5.68 5.47 -17.55
CA SER A 241 -6.95 6.17 -17.30
C SER A 241 -6.91 7.60 -17.85
N GLU A 242 -7.58 7.81 -18.99
CA GLU A 242 -7.90 9.13 -19.55
C GLU A 242 -8.89 9.88 -18.62
N LYS A 243 -8.41 10.38 -17.47
CA LYS A 243 -9.14 11.40 -16.71
C LYS A 243 -8.80 12.75 -17.32
N ALA A 244 -9.81 13.60 -17.51
CA ALA A 244 -9.60 15.00 -17.91
C ALA A 244 -8.56 15.64 -16.98
N LYS A 245 -7.43 16.04 -17.54
CA LYS A 245 -6.32 16.64 -16.78
C LYS A 245 -6.69 18.05 -16.36
N LEU A 246 -6.40 18.38 -15.11
CA LEU A 246 -6.46 19.76 -14.64
C LEU A 246 -5.21 20.49 -15.14
N GLN A 247 -5.39 21.66 -15.73
CA GLN A 247 -4.31 22.51 -16.19
C GLN A 247 -3.97 23.59 -15.15
N PHE A 248 -2.71 23.67 -14.77
CA PHE A 248 -2.17 24.69 -13.86
C PHE A 248 -1.21 25.61 -14.62
N GLN A 249 -1.52 26.91 -14.65
CA GLN A 249 -0.74 27.89 -15.37
C GLN A 249 -0.35 29.07 -14.47
N VAL A 250 0.90 29.47 -14.54
CA VAL A 250 1.44 30.66 -13.90
C VAL A 250 2.03 31.55 -15.00
N LYS A 251 1.58 32.77 -15.10
CA LYS A 251 1.98 33.70 -16.18
C LYS A 251 2.57 34.95 -15.61
N GLY A 252 3.88 35.18 -15.82
CA GLY A 252 4.61 36.40 -15.46
C GLY A 252 4.44 36.79 -13.99
N LEU A 253 4.37 35.81 -13.09
CA LEU A 253 4.08 36.01 -11.68
C LEU A 253 5.22 36.73 -10.97
N GLU A 254 4.97 37.94 -10.45
CA GLU A 254 5.90 38.73 -9.63
C GLU A 254 5.28 38.99 -8.26
N TYR A 255 6.11 39.03 -7.22
CA TYR A 255 5.67 39.40 -5.89
C TYR A 255 6.62 40.44 -5.27
N ARG A 256 6.04 41.41 -4.57
CA ARG A 256 6.77 42.44 -3.82
C ARG A 256 6.22 42.53 -2.39
N PHE A 257 7.13 42.56 -1.45
CA PHE A 257 6.79 42.83 -0.06
C PHE A 257 6.26 44.26 0.13
N ARG A 258 5.53 44.52 1.19
CA ARG A 258 5.04 45.87 1.53
C ARG A 258 6.17 46.91 1.65
N SER A 259 7.38 46.47 1.96
CA SER A 259 8.57 47.31 1.97
C SER A 259 9.06 47.74 0.58
N GLY A 260 8.43 47.30 -0.50
CA GLY A 260 8.85 47.51 -1.88
C GLY A 260 9.94 46.58 -2.40
N LYS A 261 10.51 45.72 -1.52
CA LYS A 261 11.53 44.73 -1.91
C LYS A 261 10.88 43.63 -2.77
N THR A 262 11.56 43.28 -3.86
CA THR A 262 11.13 42.13 -4.71
C THR A 262 11.29 40.83 -3.93
N GLY A 263 10.19 40.10 -3.79
CA GLY A 263 10.15 38.78 -3.16
C GLY A 263 10.14 37.65 -4.17
N LEU A 264 9.61 37.88 -5.38
CA LEU A 264 9.59 36.94 -6.48
C LEU A 264 9.81 37.66 -7.80
N HIS A 265 10.83 37.21 -8.55
CA HIS A 265 11.05 37.61 -9.93
C HIS A 265 10.08 36.90 -10.87
N PRO A 266 9.88 37.43 -12.12
CA PRO A 266 8.90 36.85 -13.04
C PRO A 266 9.04 35.35 -13.19
N LEU A 267 7.94 34.61 -12.86
CA LEU A 267 7.87 33.18 -12.91
C LEU A 267 6.78 32.73 -13.87
N ASN A 268 7.07 31.72 -14.68
CA ASN A 268 6.10 31.05 -15.54
C ASN A 268 6.15 29.54 -15.27
N ILE A 269 4.97 28.93 -15.11
CA ILE A 269 4.81 27.47 -14.94
C ILE A 269 3.61 27.06 -15.79
N ASN A 270 3.70 25.92 -16.45
CA ASN A 270 2.57 25.30 -17.13
C ASN A 270 2.66 23.79 -16.95
N GLU A 271 1.80 23.26 -16.11
CA GLU A 271 1.79 21.85 -15.71
C GLU A 271 0.37 21.30 -15.69
N ASP A 272 0.27 20.02 -15.93
CA ASP A 272 -0.98 19.28 -15.82
C ASP A 272 -1.06 18.50 -14.50
N SER A 273 -2.27 18.19 -14.06
CA SER A 273 -2.46 17.25 -12.95
C SER A 273 -1.79 15.89 -13.27
N GLY A 274 -1.39 15.18 -12.23
CA GLY A 274 -0.55 13.99 -12.38
C GLY A 274 0.94 14.30 -12.20
N THR A 275 1.30 15.55 -11.87
CA THR A 275 2.69 15.99 -11.70
C THR A 275 3.00 16.30 -10.23
N LEU A 276 4.20 15.94 -9.79
CA LEU A 276 4.79 16.37 -8.53
C LEU A 276 5.87 17.42 -8.83
N ILE A 277 5.68 18.66 -8.36
CA ILE A 277 6.58 19.78 -8.57
C ILE A 277 7.41 20.04 -7.32
N GLY A 278 8.73 19.94 -7.41
CA GLY A 278 9.65 20.21 -6.31
C GLY A 278 10.22 21.64 -6.37
N ILE A 279 9.96 22.44 -5.33
CA ILE A 279 10.56 23.76 -5.15
C ILE A 279 11.75 23.64 -4.21
N MET A 280 12.97 23.82 -4.73
CA MET A 280 14.21 23.65 -3.97
C MET A 280 14.96 24.98 -3.81
N GLY A 281 15.70 25.10 -2.71
CA GLY A 281 16.53 26.25 -2.42
C GLY A 281 16.96 26.30 -0.95
N GLY A 282 17.99 27.07 -0.66
CA GLY A 282 18.47 27.27 0.72
C GLY A 282 17.42 27.87 1.65
N SER A 283 17.71 27.88 2.96
CA SER A 283 16.87 28.60 3.93
C SER A 283 16.84 30.08 3.61
N GLY A 284 15.66 30.71 3.68
CA GLY A 284 15.48 32.11 3.35
C GLY A 284 15.46 32.48 1.84
N ALA A 285 15.56 31.47 0.94
CA ALA A 285 15.51 31.69 -0.51
C ALA A 285 14.12 32.12 -1.04
N GLY A 286 13.08 32.13 -0.20
CA GLY A 286 11.73 32.54 -0.57
C GLY A 286 10.79 31.40 -1.00
N LYS A 287 11.11 30.15 -0.70
CA LYS A 287 10.28 28.98 -1.06
C LYS A 287 8.83 29.11 -0.56
N SER A 288 8.64 29.40 0.72
CA SER A 288 7.29 29.58 1.30
C SER A 288 6.61 30.84 0.74
N THR A 289 7.37 31.89 0.36
CA THR A 289 6.80 33.06 -0.33
C THR A 289 6.22 32.68 -1.70
N VAL A 290 6.97 31.92 -2.50
CA VAL A 290 6.47 31.38 -3.78
C VAL A 290 5.23 30.55 -3.55
N LEU A 291 5.26 29.63 -2.60
CA LEU A 291 4.15 28.74 -2.27
C LEU A 291 2.89 29.53 -1.89
N ASN A 292 3.02 30.58 -1.06
CA ASN A 292 1.91 31.43 -0.61
C ASN A 292 1.30 32.28 -1.73
N VAL A 293 2.09 32.67 -2.72
CA VAL A 293 1.55 33.35 -3.91
C VAL A 293 0.87 32.33 -4.83
N LEU A 294 1.45 31.16 -5.02
CA LEU A 294 0.88 30.10 -5.87
C LEU A 294 -0.41 29.51 -5.33
N ASN A 295 -0.61 29.46 -4.01
CA ASN A 295 -1.84 28.92 -3.38
C ASN A 295 -2.94 29.98 -3.13
N GLY A 296 -2.69 31.26 -3.47
CA GLY A 296 -3.64 32.34 -3.34
C GLY A 296 -3.73 32.98 -1.94
N MET A 297 -2.79 32.67 -1.01
CA MET A 297 -2.69 33.34 0.30
C MET A 297 -2.17 34.76 0.17
N GLU A 298 -1.16 34.99 -0.71
CA GLU A 298 -0.59 36.29 -0.98
C GLU A 298 -0.96 36.78 -2.38
N MET A 299 -1.29 38.04 -2.52
CA MET A 299 -1.63 38.63 -3.81
C MET A 299 -0.36 38.97 -4.61
N PRO A 300 -0.27 38.57 -5.88
CA PRO A 300 0.87 38.92 -6.72
C PRO A 300 0.94 40.43 -7.00
N TYR A 301 2.12 40.94 -7.21
CA TYR A 301 2.33 42.32 -7.71
C TYR A 301 1.97 42.41 -9.19
N LYS A 302 2.33 41.41 -9.98
CA LYS A 302 1.96 41.22 -11.38
C LYS A 302 1.79 39.74 -11.70
N GLY A 303 1.15 39.51 -12.85
CA GLY A 303 0.91 38.16 -13.35
C GLY A 303 -0.31 37.50 -12.74
N GLU A 304 -0.51 36.23 -13.06
CA GLU A 304 -1.68 35.48 -12.67
C GLU A 304 -1.36 34.00 -12.45
N VAL A 305 -2.13 33.36 -11.58
CA VAL A 305 -2.14 31.91 -11.36
C VAL A 305 -3.53 31.39 -11.74
N LEU A 306 -3.57 30.44 -12.66
CA LEU A 306 -4.80 29.90 -13.23
C LEU A 306 -4.90 28.40 -13.00
N ILE A 307 -6.08 27.95 -12.61
CA ILE A 307 -6.47 26.53 -12.58
C ILE A 307 -7.62 26.36 -13.57
N ASN A 308 -7.43 25.59 -14.64
CA ASN A 308 -8.40 25.44 -15.73
C ASN A 308 -8.90 26.81 -16.26
N GLY A 309 -8.00 27.80 -16.38
CA GLY A 309 -8.32 29.15 -16.83
C GLY A 309 -8.96 30.06 -15.78
N ILE A 310 -9.24 29.57 -14.57
CA ILE A 310 -9.85 30.37 -13.48
C ILE A 310 -8.73 30.97 -12.62
N ASN A 311 -8.74 32.28 -12.45
CA ASN A 311 -7.73 32.98 -11.65
C ASN A 311 -7.99 32.79 -10.15
N ILE A 312 -7.02 32.17 -9.46
CA ILE A 312 -7.15 31.78 -8.05
C ILE A 312 -7.22 32.96 -7.07
N HIS A 313 -6.68 34.12 -7.46
CA HIS A 313 -6.65 35.30 -6.61
C HIS A 313 -7.93 36.15 -6.72
N THR A 314 -8.47 36.28 -7.93
CA THR A 314 -9.63 37.12 -8.21
C THR A 314 -10.96 36.36 -8.20
N GLU A 315 -10.92 35.04 -8.46
CA GLU A 315 -12.12 34.21 -8.59
C GLU A 315 -12.16 33.08 -7.53
N LYS A 316 -11.72 33.34 -6.31
CA LYS A 316 -11.55 32.37 -5.21
C LYS A 316 -12.78 31.46 -5.00
N ARG A 317 -14.00 32.03 -5.11
CA ARG A 317 -15.23 31.24 -4.92
C ARG A 317 -15.44 30.10 -5.93
N LYS A 318 -14.88 30.25 -7.14
CA LYS A 318 -15.03 29.23 -8.20
C LYS A 318 -14.11 28.02 -7.99
N ILE A 319 -13.08 28.16 -7.18
CA ILE A 319 -12.08 27.15 -6.91
C ILE A 319 -12.07 26.69 -5.43
N GLU A 320 -13.10 27.05 -4.67
CA GLU A 320 -13.25 26.63 -3.28
C GLU A 320 -13.28 25.08 -3.20
N GLY A 321 -12.44 24.51 -2.33
CA GLY A 321 -12.27 23.05 -2.21
C GLY A 321 -11.35 22.39 -3.25
N VAL A 322 -10.91 23.10 -4.30
CA VAL A 322 -9.97 22.57 -5.31
C VAL A 322 -8.54 22.52 -4.78
N ILE A 323 -8.16 23.47 -3.92
CA ILE A 323 -6.82 23.65 -3.38
C ILE A 323 -6.77 23.18 -1.93
N GLY A 324 -5.83 22.30 -1.62
CA GLY A 324 -5.42 21.94 -0.26
C GLY A 324 -4.05 22.54 0.07
N HIS A 325 -3.84 22.93 1.32
CA HIS A 325 -2.58 23.48 1.79
C HIS A 325 -2.13 22.85 3.09
N ILE A 326 -0.97 22.21 3.06
CA ILE A 326 -0.35 21.56 4.21
C ILE A 326 0.81 22.44 4.65
N SER A 327 0.63 23.11 5.77
CA SER A 327 1.66 23.96 6.38
C SER A 327 2.83 23.16 6.98
N GLN A 328 3.92 23.86 7.26
CA GLN A 328 5.07 23.29 7.96
C GLN A 328 4.67 22.75 9.33
N ASP A 329 3.98 23.58 10.12
CA ASP A 329 3.42 23.20 11.42
C ASP A 329 2.17 22.34 11.27
N ASP A 330 1.99 21.38 12.13
CA ASP A 330 0.78 20.57 12.12
C ASP A 330 -0.41 21.27 12.83
N LEU A 331 -1.61 20.97 12.36
CA LEU A 331 -2.87 21.51 12.88
C LEU A 331 -3.62 20.44 13.70
N LEU A 332 -2.89 19.50 14.27
CA LEU A 332 -3.44 18.37 15.01
C LEU A 332 -3.89 18.77 16.42
N ILE A 333 -5.01 18.22 16.86
CA ILE A 333 -5.50 18.36 18.21
C ILE A 333 -4.91 17.21 19.04
N GLU A 334 -4.03 17.54 19.97
CA GLU A 334 -3.19 16.61 20.71
C GLU A 334 -3.99 15.67 21.63
N GLU A 335 -5.10 16.12 22.18
CA GLU A 335 -5.97 15.37 23.08
C GLU A 335 -6.84 14.34 22.34
N LEU A 336 -7.02 14.51 21.03
CA LEU A 336 -7.81 13.62 20.21
C LEU A 336 -6.98 12.44 19.72
N THR A 337 -7.67 11.34 19.40
CA THR A 337 -7.05 10.23 18.69
C THR A 337 -6.79 10.56 17.22
N VAL A 338 -5.96 9.76 16.56
CA VAL A 338 -5.71 9.85 15.11
C VAL A 338 -7.04 9.80 14.35
N PHE A 339 -7.92 8.85 14.68
CA PHE A 339 -9.26 8.76 14.09
C PHE A 339 -10.10 10.01 14.36
N GLN A 340 -10.13 10.50 15.60
CA GLN A 340 -10.96 11.63 15.98
C GLN A 340 -10.56 12.93 15.28
N ASN A 341 -9.25 13.16 15.08
CA ASN A 341 -8.77 14.32 14.31
C ASN A 341 -9.38 14.34 12.90
N LEU A 342 -9.33 13.22 12.18
CA LEU A 342 -9.93 13.14 10.84
C LEU A 342 -11.46 13.15 10.88
N PHE A 343 -12.05 12.47 11.85
CA PHE A 343 -13.51 12.36 11.96
C PHE A 343 -14.19 13.70 12.21
N TYR A 344 -13.69 14.48 13.16
CA TYR A 344 -14.28 15.80 13.43
C TYR A 344 -14.01 16.79 12.30
N ASN A 345 -12.83 16.72 11.65
CA ASN A 345 -12.55 17.51 10.45
C ASN A 345 -13.54 17.15 9.32
N ALA A 346 -13.74 15.86 9.05
CA ALA A 346 -14.71 15.40 8.06
C ALA A 346 -16.16 15.87 8.38
N LYS A 347 -16.56 15.83 9.66
CA LYS A 347 -17.86 16.33 10.11
C LYS A 347 -18.06 17.82 9.82
N LEU A 348 -17.02 18.62 9.98
CA LEU A 348 -17.05 20.06 9.66
C LEU A 348 -17.13 20.30 8.15
N CYS A 349 -16.48 19.47 7.35
CA CYS A 349 -16.46 19.61 5.88
C CYS A 349 -17.75 19.10 5.21
N PHE A 350 -18.38 18.06 5.77
CA PHE A 350 -19.48 17.31 5.15
C PHE A 350 -20.69 17.23 6.08
N ALA A 351 -21.21 18.38 6.49
CA ALA A 351 -22.35 18.47 7.42
C ALA A 351 -23.62 17.73 6.93
N GLN A 352 -23.75 17.49 5.61
CA GLN A 352 -24.89 16.78 4.99
C GLN A 352 -24.74 15.24 5.02
N TYR A 353 -23.57 14.70 5.39
CA TYR A 353 -23.36 13.25 5.42
C TYR A 353 -23.72 12.69 6.79
N ASP A 354 -24.28 11.48 6.80
CA ASP A 354 -24.51 10.74 8.02
C ASP A 354 -23.20 10.28 8.66
N GLU A 355 -23.29 9.94 9.93
CA GLU A 355 -22.09 9.56 10.71
C GLU A 355 -21.48 8.25 10.24
N ALA A 356 -22.26 7.31 9.72
CA ALA A 356 -21.79 6.04 9.20
C ALA A 356 -20.93 6.25 7.95
N ARG A 357 -21.37 7.14 7.05
CA ARG A 357 -20.63 7.51 5.84
C ARG A 357 -19.32 8.22 6.16
N ILE A 358 -19.35 9.20 7.09
CA ILE A 358 -18.15 9.91 7.55
C ILE A 358 -17.15 8.93 8.16
N LYS A 359 -17.62 8.01 9.01
CA LYS A 359 -16.78 6.98 9.61
C LYS A 359 -16.10 6.11 8.55
N GLN A 360 -16.84 5.68 7.53
CA GLN A 360 -16.26 4.87 6.46
C GLN A 360 -15.21 5.65 5.64
N MET A 361 -15.47 6.93 5.32
CA MET A 361 -14.49 7.79 4.65
C MET A 361 -13.20 7.91 5.44
N VAL A 362 -13.29 8.13 6.75
CA VAL A 362 -12.13 8.25 7.63
C VAL A 362 -11.37 6.94 7.73
N LEU A 363 -12.05 5.80 7.84
CA LEU A 363 -11.38 4.48 7.87
C LEU A 363 -10.64 4.19 6.56
N ASN A 364 -11.22 4.51 5.42
CA ASN A 364 -10.57 4.37 4.12
C ASN A 364 -9.31 5.25 4.04
N LEU A 365 -9.43 6.53 4.43
CA LEU A 365 -8.31 7.45 4.43
C LEU A 365 -7.18 7.02 5.39
N LEU A 366 -7.52 6.52 6.58
CA LEU A 366 -6.54 5.96 7.52
C LEU A 366 -5.78 4.77 6.92
N SER A 367 -6.48 3.92 6.16
CA SER A 367 -5.87 2.80 5.44
C SER A 367 -4.92 3.32 4.36
N ASP A 368 -5.34 4.29 3.55
CA ASP A 368 -4.53 4.87 2.48
C ASP A 368 -3.27 5.57 3.00
N LEU A 369 -3.35 6.15 4.21
CA LEU A 369 -2.23 6.81 4.89
C LEU A 369 -1.35 5.84 5.69
N GLY A 370 -1.70 4.56 5.77
CA GLY A 370 -1.00 3.57 6.61
C GLY A 370 -1.07 3.91 8.11
N LEU A 371 -2.22 4.43 8.58
CA LEU A 371 -2.47 4.84 9.95
C LEU A 371 -3.52 3.98 10.67
N SER A 372 -4.02 2.91 10.06
CA SER A 372 -5.08 2.06 10.62
C SER A 372 -4.75 1.51 12.01
N GLU A 373 -3.51 1.07 12.23
CA GLU A 373 -3.07 0.50 13.51
C GLU A 373 -3.00 1.55 14.64
N THR A 374 -2.78 2.82 14.29
CA THR A 374 -2.67 3.92 15.24
C THR A 374 -3.97 4.71 15.42
N ALA A 375 -5.05 4.31 14.77
CA ALA A 375 -6.33 5.03 14.73
C ALA A 375 -6.86 5.42 16.12
N ASN A 376 -6.71 4.54 17.09
CA ASN A 376 -7.20 4.73 18.46
C ASN A 376 -6.18 5.37 19.42
N LEU A 377 -4.94 5.61 18.96
CA LEU A 377 -3.94 6.29 19.77
C LEU A 377 -4.21 7.79 19.78
N LYS A 378 -4.01 8.44 20.92
CA LYS A 378 -3.99 9.90 21.01
C LYS A 378 -2.82 10.43 20.19
N VAL A 379 -2.96 11.62 19.63
CA VAL A 379 -1.87 12.25 18.88
C VAL A 379 -0.72 12.63 19.83
N GLY A 380 -1.04 13.16 21.01
CA GLY A 380 -0.07 13.61 22.00
C GLY A 380 0.70 14.85 21.60
N SER A 381 1.41 15.44 22.55
CA SER A 381 2.25 16.61 22.30
C SER A 381 3.57 16.24 21.61
N PRO A 382 4.29 17.20 21.00
CA PRO A 382 5.64 16.97 20.47
C PRO A 382 6.64 16.47 21.52
N LEU A 383 6.39 16.74 22.81
CA LEU A 383 7.22 16.32 23.94
C LEU A 383 6.83 14.94 24.47
N GLU A 384 5.53 14.59 24.41
CA GLU A 384 4.98 13.30 24.83
C GLU A 384 4.43 12.56 23.59
N LYS A 385 5.33 12.06 22.77
CA LYS A 385 5.00 11.42 21.49
C LYS A 385 4.35 10.06 21.69
N THR A 386 3.07 9.94 21.33
CA THR A 386 2.37 8.66 21.25
C THR A 386 2.39 8.07 19.83
N ILE A 387 2.55 8.94 18.81
CA ILE A 387 2.75 8.56 17.41
C ILE A 387 4.07 9.13 16.87
N SER A 388 4.66 8.49 15.85
CA SER A 388 5.92 8.94 15.26
C SER A 388 5.76 10.26 14.49
N GLY A 389 6.89 10.96 14.24
CA GLY A 389 6.90 12.19 13.43
C GLY A 389 6.33 11.95 12.02
N GLY A 390 6.67 10.82 11.40
CA GLY A 390 6.13 10.42 10.10
C GLY A 390 4.62 10.15 10.14
N GLN A 391 4.12 9.53 11.22
CA GLN A 391 2.69 9.33 11.44
C GLN A 391 1.96 10.66 11.65
N ARG A 392 2.53 11.59 12.43
CA ARG A 392 1.99 12.96 12.59
C ARG A 392 1.89 13.69 11.25
N LYS A 393 2.95 13.66 10.43
CA LYS A 393 2.95 14.34 9.12
C LYS A 393 1.93 13.71 8.16
N ARG A 394 1.79 12.36 8.13
CA ARG A 394 0.75 11.70 7.33
C ARG A 394 -0.65 12.05 7.80
N LEU A 395 -0.88 12.15 9.12
CA LEU A 395 -2.16 12.58 9.67
C LEU A 395 -2.48 14.04 9.29
N ASN A 396 -1.49 14.93 9.35
CA ASN A 396 -1.64 16.33 8.94
C ASN A 396 -2.00 16.44 7.44
N ILE A 397 -1.34 15.64 6.59
CA ILE A 397 -1.70 15.50 5.16
C ILE A 397 -3.15 15.00 5.03
N GLY A 398 -3.56 14.05 5.86
CA GLY A 398 -4.92 13.49 5.88
C GLY A 398 -6.01 14.51 6.18
N LEU A 399 -5.74 15.52 7.02
CA LEU A 399 -6.69 16.60 7.31
C LEU A 399 -7.10 17.37 6.03
N GLU A 400 -6.16 17.58 5.13
CA GLU A 400 -6.44 18.24 3.84
C GLU A 400 -7.02 17.27 2.81
N LEU A 401 -6.52 16.01 2.78
CA LEU A 401 -6.99 15.01 1.83
C LEU A 401 -8.45 14.62 2.02
N ILE A 402 -9.00 14.77 3.21
CA ILE A 402 -10.43 14.46 3.49
C ILE A 402 -11.38 15.22 2.56
N ARG A 403 -10.98 16.39 2.05
CA ARG A 403 -11.75 17.24 1.11
C ARG A 403 -11.51 16.85 -0.35
N GLU A 404 -10.63 15.90 -0.62
CA GLU A 404 -10.23 15.45 -1.97
C GLU A 404 -9.74 16.59 -2.89
N PRO A 405 -8.85 17.49 -2.45
CA PRO A 405 -8.38 18.58 -3.28
C PRO A 405 -7.72 18.06 -4.55
N SER A 406 -7.85 18.80 -5.66
CA SER A 406 -7.19 18.46 -6.93
C SER A 406 -5.77 18.99 -7.03
N VAL A 407 -5.48 20.08 -6.32
CA VAL A 407 -4.14 20.70 -6.20
C VAL A 407 -3.75 20.71 -4.73
N LEU A 408 -2.55 20.24 -4.41
CA LEU A 408 -2.05 20.15 -3.05
C LEU A 408 -0.72 20.87 -2.90
N TYR A 409 -0.68 21.92 -2.10
CA TYR A 409 0.54 22.61 -1.72
C TYR A 409 1.06 22.09 -0.39
N VAL A 410 2.35 21.73 -0.34
CA VAL A 410 2.97 21.14 0.84
C VAL A 410 4.26 21.88 1.20
N ASP A 411 4.27 22.55 2.34
CA ASP A 411 5.45 23.26 2.81
C ASP A 411 6.30 22.33 3.71
N GLU A 412 7.58 22.21 3.38
CA GLU A 412 8.58 21.41 4.09
C GLU A 412 8.09 20.00 4.53
N PRO A 413 7.67 19.14 3.60
CA PRO A 413 7.03 17.86 3.94
C PRO A 413 7.93 16.91 4.73
N THR A 414 9.25 17.07 4.64
CA THR A 414 10.23 16.16 5.25
C THR A 414 10.99 16.77 6.44
N SER A 415 10.66 18.01 6.81
CA SER A 415 11.34 18.71 7.91
C SER A 415 11.17 17.96 9.24
N GLY A 416 12.29 17.76 9.95
CA GLY A 416 12.30 17.11 11.26
C GLY A 416 12.03 15.60 11.26
N LEU A 417 12.00 14.95 10.08
CA LEU A 417 11.76 13.52 9.95
C LEU A 417 13.05 12.70 9.80
N SER A 418 12.97 11.43 10.15
CA SER A 418 14.02 10.47 9.79
C SER A 418 14.11 10.28 8.27
N SER A 419 15.26 9.80 7.77
CA SER A 419 15.43 9.53 6.33
C SER A 419 14.33 8.60 5.79
N ARG A 420 13.98 7.54 6.54
CA ARG A 420 12.93 6.59 6.17
C ARG A 420 11.55 7.23 6.13
N ASP A 421 11.21 8.04 7.15
CA ASP A 421 9.92 8.74 7.17
C ASP A 421 9.83 9.77 6.03
N SER A 422 10.95 10.45 5.71
CA SER A 422 11.03 11.40 4.59
C SER A 422 10.75 10.72 3.25
N GLU A 423 11.35 9.54 3.02
CA GLU A 423 11.08 8.73 1.83
C GLU A 423 9.61 8.32 1.76
N ASN A 424 9.03 7.84 2.87
CA ASN A 424 7.62 7.45 2.92
C ASN A 424 6.67 8.62 2.61
N ILE A 425 6.98 9.83 3.08
CA ILE A 425 6.19 11.03 2.77
C ILE A 425 6.32 11.40 1.29
N MET A 426 7.53 11.39 0.74
CA MET A 426 7.74 11.71 -0.68
C MET A 426 7.08 10.67 -1.60
N ASP A 427 7.10 9.40 -1.22
CA ASP A 427 6.42 8.34 -1.94
C ASP A 427 4.88 8.53 -1.91
N LEU A 428 4.31 8.90 -0.76
CA LEU A 428 2.90 9.26 -0.63
C LEU A 428 2.53 10.45 -1.54
N LEU A 429 3.33 11.53 -1.55
CA LEU A 429 3.06 12.70 -2.40
C LEU A 429 3.13 12.34 -3.88
N LYS A 430 4.10 11.52 -4.28
CA LYS A 430 4.21 10.99 -5.64
C LYS A 430 3.00 10.12 -6.01
N GLU A 431 2.56 9.25 -5.11
CA GLU A 431 1.35 8.44 -5.30
C GLU A 431 0.10 9.31 -5.52
N LEU A 432 -0.06 10.38 -4.72
CA LEU A 432 -1.17 11.32 -4.87
C LEU A 432 -1.14 12.02 -6.24
N ALA A 433 0.04 12.41 -6.71
CA ALA A 433 0.20 12.97 -8.06
C ALA A 433 -0.20 11.94 -9.12
N LEU A 434 0.30 10.70 -9.04
CA LEU A 434 -0.04 9.64 -9.98
C LEU A 434 -1.54 9.28 -9.99
N LYS A 435 -2.23 9.46 -8.86
CA LYS A 435 -3.70 9.37 -8.77
C LYS A 435 -4.45 10.55 -9.42
N GLY A 436 -3.72 11.46 -10.08
CA GLY A 436 -4.28 12.58 -10.87
C GLY A 436 -4.36 13.90 -10.11
N LYS A 437 -3.71 14.06 -8.97
CA LYS A 437 -3.56 15.36 -8.30
C LYS A 437 -2.36 16.13 -8.85
N LEU A 438 -2.36 17.45 -8.69
CA LEU A 438 -1.15 18.27 -8.82
C LEU A 438 -0.60 18.51 -7.41
N VAL A 439 0.67 18.19 -7.17
CA VAL A 439 1.31 18.31 -5.85
C VAL A 439 2.56 19.18 -5.95
#